data_d2d90806862e1dc466baaeebf1a21c6b
#
_entry.id   d2d90806862e1dc466baaeebf1a21c6b
#
_cell.length_a   1.000
_cell.length_b   1.000
_cell.length_c   1.000
_cell.angle_alpha   90.00
_cell.angle_beta   90.00
_cell.angle_gamma   90.00
#
_symmetry.space_group_name_H-M   'P 1'
#
loop_
_entity.id
_entity.type
_entity.pdbx_description
1 polymer ?
#
loop_
_entity_poly.entity_id
_entity_poly.type
_entity_poly.pdbx_seq_one_letter_code
_entity_poly.pdbx_strand_id
1 'polypeptide(L)'
;PGVIRVRWQKHQKSLSLSQPAALISSLNTFLREHDPDLILTQWGDNWLIPELLKISEQVGEKLSLNRDGLRDVHWQKELTYFSYGQIIFRAEEAHLFGRCHIDQRNAMMWRDYGLDGVLESACVTAQSIERAARVSPGSGISAMQMLTALEKGILVPWHKQQVEEFKNGVDFPWPDGSVCSHSRGKRFSDGRPR
;
A
#
# COMPACT_ATOMS: atom_id res chain seq x y z
N PRO A 1 -11.75 31.42 -0.85
CA PRO A 1 -12.19 30.49 -1.89
C PRO A 1 -11.10 29.45 -2.12
N GLY A 2 -11.41 28.15 -1.88
CA GLY A 2 -10.50 27.05 -2.11
C GLY A 2 -10.38 26.72 -3.60
N VAL A 3 -9.21 26.23 -4.01
CA VAL A 3 -8.95 25.83 -5.39
C VAL A 3 -8.28 24.46 -5.41
N ILE A 4 -8.79 23.54 -6.22
CA ILE A 4 -8.15 22.27 -6.54
C ILE A 4 -7.33 22.44 -7.80
N ARG A 5 -6.08 22.01 -7.77
CA ARG A 5 -5.18 22.04 -8.93
C ARG A 5 -5.02 20.63 -9.48
N VAL A 6 -5.43 20.44 -10.72
CA VAL A 6 -5.23 19.18 -11.46
C VAL A 6 -4.06 19.39 -12.41
N ARG A 7 -3.10 18.46 -12.39
CA ARG A 7 -1.92 18.47 -13.26
C ARG A 7 -1.83 17.17 -14.04
N TRP A 8 -1.52 17.25 -15.31
CA TRP A 8 -1.25 16.10 -16.16
C TRP A 8 -0.21 16.46 -17.22
N GLN A 9 0.79 15.65 -17.39
CA GLN A 9 1.93 15.94 -18.26
C GLN A 9 2.51 17.34 -17.98
N LYS A 10 2.47 18.25 -18.95
CA LYS A 10 2.92 19.66 -18.83
C LYS A 10 1.79 20.65 -18.58
N HIS A 11 0.55 20.16 -18.44
CA HIS A 11 -0.62 21.01 -18.28
C HIS A 11 -1.07 21.08 -16.82
N GLN A 12 -1.72 22.19 -16.50
CA GLN A 12 -2.34 22.41 -15.18
C GLN A 12 -3.68 23.11 -15.37
N LYS A 13 -4.69 22.68 -14.63
CA LYS A 13 -6.00 23.31 -14.55
C LYS A 13 -6.33 23.59 -13.09
N SER A 14 -6.89 24.75 -12.80
CA SER A 14 -7.38 25.12 -11.48
C SER A 14 -8.90 25.10 -11.47
N LEU A 15 -9.49 24.39 -10.51
CA LEU A 15 -10.93 24.24 -10.34
C LEU A 15 -11.34 24.89 -9.03
N SER A 16 -12.36 25.74 -9.06
CA SER A 16 -12.84 26.46 -7.87
C SER A 16 -13.81 25.61 -7.04
N LEU A 17 -13.62 25.57 -5.74
CA LEU A 17 -14.57 24.97 -4.81
C LEU A 17 -15.87 25.77 -4.63
N SER A 18 -15.90 27.03 -5.05
CA SER A 18 -17.10 27.87 -4.97
C SER A 18 -18.20 27.48 -5.98
N GLN A 19 -17.90 26.62 -6.93
CA GLN A 19 -18.82 26.13 -7.96
C GLN A 19 -18.86 24.60 -7.96
N PRO A 20 -19.52 23.96 -6.99
CA PRO A 20 -19.44 22.52 -6.78
C PRO A 20 -19.91 21.69 -7.98
N ALA A 21 -20.99 22.08 -8.65
CA ALA A 21 -21.46 21.36 -9.83
C ALA A 21 -20.45 21.44 -11.00
N ALA A 22 -19.90 22.62 -11.27
CA ALA A 22 -18.89 22.79 -12.30
C ALA A 22 -17.58 22.06 -11.97
N LEU A 23 -17.23 21.97 -10.69
CA LEU A 23 -16.08 21.21 -10.21
C LEU A 23 -16.25 19.71 -10.52
N ILE A 24 -17.34 19.09 -10.10
CA ILE A 24 -17.59 17.64 -10.29
C ILE A 24 -17.67 17.31 -11.78
N SER A 25 -18.44 18.08 -12.55
CA SER A 25 -18.57 17.90 -14.00
C SER A 25 -17.23 18.02 -14.72
N SER A 26 -16.40 19.02 -14.34
CA SER A 26 -15.05 19.20 -14.91
C SER A 26 -14.12 18.04 -14.56
N LEU A 27 -14.17 17.52 -13.33
CA LEU A 27 -13.37 16.36 -12.92
C LEU A 27 -13.81 15.11 -13.67
N ASN A 28 -15.11 14.86 -13.79
CA ASN A 28 -15.65 13.74 -14.54
C ASN A 28 -15.24 13.77 -16.02
N THR A 29 -15.32 14.95 -16.64
CA THR A 29 -14.89 15.16 -18.02
C THR A 29 -13.40 14.88 -18.15
N PHE A 30 -12.58 15.43 -17.26
CA PHE A 30 -11.14 15.20 -17.23
C PHE A 30 -10.78 13.72 -17.09
N LEU A 31 -11.39 13.02 -16.12
CA LEU A 31 -11.14 11.60 -15.88
C LEU A 31 -11.54 10.73 -17.08
N ARG A 32 -12.60 11.10 -17.78
CA ARG A 32 -13.07 10.38 -18.97
C ARG A 32 -12.19 10.64 -20.20
N GLU A 33 -11.74 11.88 -20.40
CA GLU A 33 -10.93 12.26 -21.54
C GLU A 33 -9.50 11.71 -21.48
N HIS A 34 -8.91 11.71 -20.29
CA HIS A 34 -7.51 11.33 -20.10
C HIS A 34 -7.32 9.92 -19.57
N ASP A 35 -8.36 9.33 -19.01
CA ASP A 35 -8.42 7.97 -18.44
C ASP A 35 -7.12 7.53 -17.72
N PRO A 36 -6.66 8.26 -16.70
CA PRO A 36 -5.39 7.97 -16.05
C PRO A 36 -5.40 6.63 -15.33
N ASP A 37 -4.31 5.86 -15.46
CA ASP A 37 -4.10 4.61 -14.70
C ASP A 37 -3.70 4.89 -13.26
N LEU A 38 -3.01 6.02 -13.02
CA LEU A 38 -2.52 6.42 -11.72
C LEU A 38 -2.98 7.83 -11.38
N ILE A 39 -3.63 7.96 -10.24
CA ILE A 39 -4.02 9.25 -9.65
C ILE A 39 -3.13 9.52 -8.44
N LEU A 40 -2.39 10.62 -8.52
CA LEU A 40 -1.55 11.11 -7.43
C LEU A 40 -2.25 12.27 -6.73
N THR A 41 -2.36 12.20 -5.43
CA THR A 41 -2.97 13.28 -4.64
C THR A 41 -2.02 13.79 -3.56
N GLN A 42 -2.33 14.95 -3.03
CA GLN A 42 -1.83 15.43 -1.74
C GLN A 42 -3.00 15.55 -0.79
N TRP A 43 -2.94 14.86 0.33
CA TRP A 43 -4.05 14.75 1.29
C TRP A 43 -5.30 14.06 0.72
N GLY A 44 -5.10 13.14 -0.25
CA GLY A 44 -6.17 12.42 -0.93
C GLY A 44 -6.98 11.57 0.01
N ASP A 45 -6.28 10.76 0.80
CA ASP A 45 -6.89 9.79 1.70
C ASP A 45 -7.71 10.47 2.81
N ASN A 46 -7.14 11.50 3.45
CA ASN A 46 -7.72 12.05 4.67
C ASN A 46 -8.67 13.23 4.44
N TRP A 47 -8.58 13.88 3.30
CA TRP A 47 -9.34 15.11 3.08
C TRP A 47 -9.91 15.25 1.67
N LEU A 48 -9.08 15.17 0.62
CA LEU A 48 -9.50 15.57 -0.73
C LEU A 48 -10.57 14.63 -1.30
N ILE A 49 -10.36 13.31 -1.25
CA ILE A 49 -11.33 12.34 -1.78
C ILE A 49 -12.62 12.35 -0.96
N PRO A 50 -12.59 12.29 0.39
CA PRO A 50 -13.80 12.41 1.20
C PRO A 50 -14.60 13.68 0.91
N GLU A 51 -13.93 14.83 0.77
CA GLU A 51 -14.61 16.09 0.50
C GLU A 51 -15.21 16.14 -0.91
N LEU A 52 -14.50 15.63 -1.93
CA LEU A 52 -15.03 15.52 -3.28
C LEU A 52 -16.23 14.59 -3.37
N LEU A 53 -16.26 13.49 -2.62
CA LEU A 53 -17.41 12.59 -2.56
C LEU A 53 -18.62 13.27 -1.91
N LYS A 54 -18.44 14.02 -0.82
CA LYS A 54 -19.52 14.81 -0.21
C LYS A 54 -20.08 15.85 -1.19
N ILE A 55 -19.21 16.56 -1.89
CA ILE A 55 -19.64 17.54 -2.90
C ILE A 55 -20.42 16.85 -4.01
N SER A 56 -19.96 15.69 -4.46
CA SER A 56 -20.63 14.86 -5.47
C SER A 56 -22.04 14.47 -5.03
N GLU A 57 -22.22 14.04 -3.79
CA GLU A 57 -23.53 13.72 -3.19
C GLU A 57 -24.45 14.96 -3.11
N GLN A 58 -23.91 16.09 -2.68
CA GLN A 58 -24.67 17.35 -2.57
C GLN A 58 -25.16 17.86 -3.93
N VAL A 59 -24.35 17.68 -4.95
CA VAL A 59 -24.68 18.09 -6.34
C VAL A 59 -25.62 17.07 -7.01
N GLY A 60 -25.66 15.83 -6.54
CA GLY A 60 -26.40 14.73 -7.17
C GLY A 60 -25.74 14.20 -8.45
N GLU A 61 -24.47 14.51 -8.68
CA GLU A 61 -23.68 13.99 -9.80
C GLU A 61 -22.55 13.10 -9.27
N LYS A 62 -22.57 11.78 -9.61
CA LYS A 62 -21.56 10.82 -9.13
C LYS A 62 -20.18 11.17 -9.69
N LEU A 63 -19.19 11.28 -8.81
CA LEU A 63 -17.79 11.44 -9.21
C LEU A 63 -17.19 10.10 -9.65
N SER A 64 -16.72 10.05 -10.90
CA SER A 64 -16.22 8.84 -11.56
C SER A 64 -14.75 8.57 -11.27
N LEU A 65 -14.38 8.44 -9.99
CA LEU A 65 -13.00 8.09 -9.60
C LEU A 65 -12.63 6.67 -10.03
N ASN A 66 -13.57 5.73 -9.94
CA ASN A 66 -13.38 4.36 -10.38
C ASN A 66 -13.66 4.22 -11.88
N ARG A 67 -12.95 3.32 -12.57
CA ARG A 67 -13.33 2.86 -13.92
C ARG A 67 -14.57 1.97 -13.86
N ASP A 68 -14.69 1.17 -12.80
CA ASP A 68 -15.90 0.41 -12.52
C ASP A 68 -16.94 1.31 -11.86
N GLY A 69 -17.89 1.79 -12.65
CA GLY A 69 -18.95 2.69 -12.16
C GLY A 69 -19.93 2.07 -11.17
N LEU A 70 -19.94 0.74 -11.02
CA LEU A 70 -20.79 0.01 -10.08
C LEU A 70 -20.19 -0.06 -8.67
N ARG A 71 -18.90 0.22 -8.54
CA ARG A 71 -18.18 0.18 -7.25
C ARG A 71 -17.96 1.58 -6.71
N ASP A 72 -18.03 1.69 -5.40
CA ASP A 72 -17.64 2.89 -4.67
C ASP A 72 -16.16 2.81 -4.28
N VAL A 73 -15.59 3.92 -3.81
CA VAL A 73 -14.23 3.96 -3.28
C VAL A 73 -14.14 3.01 -2.08
N HIS A 74 -13.17 2.11 -2.09
CA HIS A 74 -12.95 1.20 -0.97
C HIS A 74 -12.01 1.85 0.04
N TRP A 75 -12.46 1.95 1.29
CA TRP A 75 -11.68 2.51 2.39
C TRP A 75 -11.03 1.42 3.22
N GLN A 76 -9.71 1.39 3.22
CA GLN A 76 -8.97 0.57 4.17
C GLN A 76 -8.78 1.37 5.45
N LYS A 77 -9.32 0.87 6.56
CA LYS A 77 -9.26 1.54 7.85
C LYS A 77 -7.84 1.75 8.34
N GLU A 78 -7.66 2.80 9.14
CA GLU A 78 -6.42 3.05 9.87
C GLU A 78 -6.00 1.84 10.72
N LEU A 79 -4.71 1.65 10.86
CA LEU A 79 -4.14 0.57 11.64
C LEU A 79 -2.98 1.10 12.47
N THR A 80 -3.05 0.82 13.77
CA THR A 80 -1.92 1.06 14.69
C THR A 80 -1.38 -0.29 15.14
N TYR A 81 -0.07 -0.48 15.00
CA TYR A 81 0.59 -1.70 15.43
C TYR A 81 1.98 -1.41 15.98
N PHE A 82 2.44 -2.30 16.86
CA PHE A 82 3.78 -2.24 17.42
C PHE A 82 4.76 -3.04 16.57
N SER A 83 5.86 -2.43 16.18
CA SER A 83 6.92 -3.09 15.40
C SER A 83 8.29 -2.52 15.74
N TYR A 84 9.26 -3.39 15.97
CA TYR A 84 10.64 -3.03 16.30
C TYR A 84 10.78 -1.98 17.40
N GLY A 85 9.99 -2.11 18.48
CA GLY A 85 10.05 -1.16 19.60
C GLY A 85 9.34 0.17 19.38
N GLN A 86 8.64 0.34 18.27
CA GLN A 86 7.92 1.55 17.90
C GLN A 86 6.45 1.30 17.60
N ILE A 87 5.62 2.26 17.94
CA ILE A 87 4.22 2.29 17.51
C ILE A 87 4.18 2.86 16.10
N ILE A 88 3.70 2.08 15.15
CA ILE A 88 3.53 2.48 13.76
C ILE A 88 2.04 2.74 13.53
N PHE A 89 1.71 3.95 13.10
CA PHE A 89 0.39 4.35 12.67
C PHE A 89 0.33 4.35 11.13
N ARG A 90 -0.68 3.70 10.58
CA ARG A 90 -1.05 3.78 9.17
C ARG A 90 -2.41 4.44 9.09
N ALA A 91 -2.47 5.57 8.40
CA ALA A 91 -3.72 6.28 8.17
C ALA A 91 -4.66 5.49 7.27
N GLU A 92 -5.93 5.89 7.25
CA GLU A 92 -6.94 5.38 6.32
C GLU A 92 -6.47 5.57 4.87
N GLU A 93 -6.82 4.63 4.00
CA GLU A 93 -6.39 4.60 2.60
C GLU A 93 -7.59 4.46 1.66
N ALA A 94 -7.65 5.31 0.64
CA ALA A 94 -8.65 5.24 -0.42
C ALA A 94 -8.14 4.36 -1.58
N HIS A 95 -8.80 3.25 -1.84
CA HIS A 95 -8.51 2.36 -2.96
C HIS A 95 -9.55 2.53 -4.06
N LEU A 96 -9.08 2.69 -5.29
CA LEU A 96 -9.91 2.81 -6.47
C LEU A 96 -9.99 1.48 -7.24
N PHE A 97 -11.09 1.28 -7.97
CA PHE A 97 -11.26 0.11 -8.82
C PHE A 97 -10.98 0.45 -10.28
N GLY A 98 -10.02 -0.28 -10.87
CA GLY A 98 -9.55 -0.07 -12.23
C GLY A 98 -8.59 1.09 -12.44
N ARG A 99 -8.20 1.78 -11.37
CA ARG A 99 -7.13 2.79 -11.33
C ARG A 99 -6.36 2.65 -10.04
N CYS A 100 -5.09 3.03 -10.04
CA CYS A 100 -4.28 3.13 -8.83
C CYS A 100 -4.39 4.54 -8.22
N HIS A 101 -4.44 4.62 -6.90
CA HIS A 101 -4.41 5.88 -6.18
C HIS A 101 -3.26 5.89 -5.17
N ILE A 102 -2.48 6.96 -5.16
CA ILE A 102 -1.42 7.19 -4.18
C ILE A 102 -1.58 8.58 -3.59
N ASP A 103 -1.80 8.66 -2.29
CA ASP A 103 -1.63 9.91 -1.56
C ASP A 103 -0.16 10.08 -1.19
N GLN A 104 0.49 11.09 -1.79
CA GLN A 104 1.90 11.40 -1.57
C GLN A 104 2.24 11.70 -0.11
N ARG A 105 1.26 12.14 0.69
CA ARG A 105 1.43 12.43 2.12
C ARG A 105 1.30 11.17 2.99
N ASN A 106 0.59 10.18 2.51
CA ASN A 106 0.37 8.89 3.18
C ASN A 106 1.25 7.76 2.59
N ALA A 107 2.13 8.07 1.65
CA ALA A 107 3.03 7.13 1.00
C ALA A 107 4.43 7.22 1.61
N MET A 108 4.82 6.20 2.36
CA MET A 108 6.11 6.15 3.08
C MET A 108 7.31 6.27 2.14
N MET A 109 7.27 5.57 1.00
CA MET A 109 8.37 5.55 0.02
C MET A 109 8.43 6.82 -0.85
N TRP A 110 7.33 7.57 -0.93
CA TRP A 110 7.24 8.72 -1.83
C TRP A 110 8.21 9.85 -1.48
N ARG A 111 8.32 10.16 -0.20
CA ARG A 111 9.12 11.31 0.25
C ARG A 111 10.60 11.17 -0.13
N ASP A 112 11.14 9.98 -0.05
CA ASP A 112 12.57 9.74 -0.20
C ASP A 112 12.95 9.30 -1.62
N TYR A 113 12.03 8.66 -2.35
CA TYR A 113 12.32 8.02 -3.63
C TYR A 113 11.41 8.45 -4.80
N GLY A 114 10.34 9.20 -4.52
CA GLY A 114 9.38 9.64 -5.54
C GLY A 114 8.66 8.50 -6.25
N LEU A 115 8.10 8.80 -7.42
CA LEU A 115 7.38 7.80 -8.21
C LEU A 115 8.29 6.69 -8.74
N ASP A 116 9.47 7.04 -9.20
CA ASP A 116 10.40 6.07 -9.80
C ASP A 116 10.80 4.99 -8.78
N GLY A 117 11.09 5.39 -7.54
CA GLY A 117 11.41 4.44 -6.48
C GLY A 117 10.21 3.58 -6.06
N VAL A 118 8.98 4.11 -6.11
CA VAL A 118 7.76 3.33 -5.86
C VAL A 118 7.55 2.29 -6.97
N LEU A 119 7.74 2.68 -8.24
CA LEU A 119 7.62 1.78 -9.38
C LEU A 119 8.67 0.66 -9.34
N GLU A 120 9.93 1.02 -9.06
CA GLU A 120 11.00 0.03 -8.89
C GLU A 120 10.70 -0.93 -7.74
N SER A 121 10.26 -0.41 -6.59
CA SER A 121 9.86 -1.23 -5.45
C SER A 121 8.72 -2.19 -5.83
N ALA A 122 7.72 -1.74 -6.57
CA ALA A 122 6.63 -2.59 -7.04
C ALA A 122 7.13 -3.73 -7.93
N CYS A 123 8.04 -3.42 -8.87
CA CYS A 123 8.65 -4.40 -9.77
C CYS A 123 9.42 -5.47 -9.01
N VAL A 124 10.38 -5.08 -8.15
CA VAL A 124 11.27 -6.04 -7.48
C VAL A 124 10.60 -6.84 -6.37
N THR A 125 9.48 -6.36 -5.85
CA THR A 125 8.70 -7.04 -4.79
C THR A 125 7.49 -7.80 -5.33
N ALA A 126 7.19 -7.67 -6.62
CA ALA A 126 5.96 -8.18 -7.25
C ALA A 126 4.68 -7.76 -6.49
N GLN A 127 4.66 -6.53 -5.97
CA GLN A 127 3.50 -5.95 -5.28
C GLN A 127 2.80 -4.93 -6.17
N SER A 128 1.53 -4.64 -5.87
CA SER A 128 0.86 -3.52 -6.52
C SER A 128 1.55 -2.20 -6.19
N ILE A 129 1.48 -1.24 -7.11
CA ILE A 129 2.09 0.09 -6.95
C ILE A 129 1.58 0.78 -5.69
N GLU A 130 0.28 0.69 -5.42
CA GLU A 130 -0.35 1.27 -4.23
C GLU A 130 0.23 0.67 -2.94
N ARG A 131 0.38 -0.66 -2.90
CA ARG A 131 0.98 -1.35 -1.74
C ARG A 131 2.45 -0.98 -1.60
N ALA A 132 3.23 -1.00 -2.68
CA ALA A 132 4.64 -0.63 -2.67
C ALA A 132 4.87 0.79 -2.16
N ALA A 133 3.99 1.75 -2.50
CA ALA A 133 4.07 3.12 -2.01
C ALA A 133 3.90 3.24 -0.48
N ARG A 134 3.09 2.37 0.12
CA ARG A 134 2.62 2.48 1.51
C ARG A 134 3.35 1.57 2.50
N VAL A 135 4.09 0.57 2.03
CA VAL A 135 4.85 -0.32 2.91
C VAL A 135 6.25 0.23 3.21
N SER A 136 6.80 -0.20 4.35
CA SER A 136 8.17 0.14 4.69
C SER A 136 9.18 -0.61 3.81
N PRO A 137 10.43 -0.11 3.66
CA PRO A 137 11.49 -0.82 2.96
C PRO A 137 11.72 -2.24 3.49
N GLY A 138 11.61 -2.44 4.81
CA GLY A 138 11.73 -3.77 5.42
C GLY A 138 10.62 -4.74 4.99
N SER A 139 9.40 -4.23 4.75
CA SER A 139 8.31 -5.05 4.19
C SER A 139 8.58 -5.41 2.72
N GLY A 140 9.18 -4.49 1.96
CA GLY A 140 9.63 -4.75 0.60
C GLY A 140 10.68 -5.86 0.55
N ILE A 141 11.73 -5.79 1.38
CA ILE A 141 12.75 -6.84 1.49
C ILE A 141 12.13 -8.19 1.84
N SER A 142 11.19 -8.23 2.79
CA SER A 142 10.49 -9.47 3.12
C SER A 142 9.70 -10.05 1.95
N ALA A 143 9.06 -9.20 1.14
CA ALA A 143 8.35 -9.63 -0.06
C ALA A 143 9.30 -10.20 -1.11
N MET A 144 10.47 -9.58 -1.34
CA MET A 144 11.51 -10.11 -2.24
C MET A 144 12.02 -11.46 -1.76
N GLN A 145 12.25 -11.63 -0.46
CA GLN A 145 12.68 -12.91 0.12
C GLN A 145 11.63 -14.00 -0.11
N MET A 146 10.34 -13.69 0.11
CA MET A 146 9.25 -14.62 -0.15
C MET A 146 9.15 -14.99 -1.63
N LEU A 147 9.27 -14.02 -2.53
CA LEU A 147 9.27 -14.28 -3.97
C LEU A 147 10.42 -15.20 -4.37
N THR A 148 11.63 -14.92 -3.92
CA THR A 148 12.81 -15.76 -4.18
C THR A 148 12.64 -17.17 -3.62
N ALA A 149 12.05 -17.31 -2.44
CA ALA A 149 11.79 -18.62 -1.85
C ALA A 149 10.78 -19.42 -2.69
N LEU A 150 9.69 -18.77 -3.14
CA LEU A 150 8.71 -19.40 -4.01
C LEU A 150 9.31 -19.85 -5.34
N GLU A 151 10.14 -19.02 -5.98
CA GLU A 151 10.84 -19.35 -7.21
C GLU A 151 11.79 -20.56 -7.06
N LYS A 152 12.37 -20.70 -5.89
CA LYS A 152 13.28 -21.82 -5.55
C LYS A 152 12.56 -23.03 -4.95
N GLY A 153 11.25 -22.99 -4.78
CA GLY A 153 10.47 -24.07 -4.15
C GLY A 153 10.77 -24.25 -2.66
N ILE A 154 11.24 -23.20 -1.99
CA ILE A 154 11.58 -23.22 -0.56
C ILE A 154 10.33 -22.83 0.25
N LEU A 155 10.01 -23.61 1.30
CA LEU A 155 8.94 -23.25 2.23
C LEU A 155 9.36 -22.05 3.10
N VAL A 156 8.42 -21.13 3.27
CA VAL A 156 8.58 -19.98 4.18
C VAL A 156 7.63 -20.13 5.37
N PRO A 157 8.02 -19.68 6.58
CA PRO A 157 7.14 -19.72 7.74
C PRO A 157 5.88 -18.86 7.51
N TRP A 158 4.73 -19.35 8.00
CA TRP A 158 3.46 -18.63 7.90
C TRP A 158 3.48 -17.27 8.60
N HIS A 159 4.20 -17.19 9.72
CA HIS A 159 4.42 -15.95 10.45
C HIS A 159 5.91 -15.62 10.54
N LYS A 160 6.27 -14.36 10.36
CA LYS A 160 7.65 -13.87 10.38
C LYS A 160 8.43 -14.20 11.66
N GLN A 161 7.74 -14.43 12.78
CA GLN A 161 8.32 -14.75 14.09
C GLN A 161 8.08 -16.20 14.48
N GLN A 162 7.56 -17.03 13.59
CA GLN A 162 7.33 -18.43 13.87
C GLN A 162 8.69 -19.14 13.96
N VAL A 163 8.98 -19.70 15.12
CA VAL A 163 10.12 -20.61 15.28
C VAL A 163 9.76 -21.88 14.52
N GLU A 164 10.67 -22.35 13.67
CA GLU A 164 10.51 -23.62 12.98
C GLU A 164 10.53 -24.76 14.02
N GLU A 165 9.38 -25.35 14.27
CA GLU A 165 9.28 -26.59 15.05
C GLU A 165 9.39 -27.77 14.10
N PHE A 166 10.57 -28.38 14.00
CA PHE A 166 10.74 -29.68 13.33
C PHE A 166 10.13 -30.78 14.22
N LYS A 167 8.87 -31.12 13.91
CA LYS A 167 8.25 -32.31 14.49
C LYS A 167 8.76 -33.48 13.66
N ASN A 168 9.57 -34.36 14.22
CA ASN A 168 9.97 -35.67 13.70
C ASN A 168 11.39 -35.85 13.19
N GLY A 169 12.38 -35.12 13.64
CA GLY A 169 13.79 -35.56 13.48
C GLY A 169 14.24 -35.94 12.06
N VAL A 170 13.63 -35.32 11.05
CA VAL A 170 14.10 -35.51 9.67
C VAL A 170 15.13 -34.43 9.41
N ASP A 171 16.37 -34.83 9.27
CA ASP A 171 17.46 -33.98 8.88
C ASP A 171 17.24 -33.56 7.42
N PHE A 172 17.02 -32.26 7.16
CA PHE A 172 17.04 -31.72 5.81
C PHE A 172 18.48 -31.43 5.41
N PRO A 173 19.00 -32.10 4.37
CA PRO A 173 20.33 -31.77 3.86
C PRO A 173 20.30 -30.38 3.20
N TRP A 174 21.25 -29.54 3.58
CA TRP A 174 21.50 -28.27 2.87
C TRP A 174 22.03 -28.56 1.45
N PRO A 175 21.87 -27.65 0.50
CA PRO A 175 22.36 -27.83 -0.87
C PRO A 175 23.86 -28.10 -0.98
N ASP A 176 24.64 -27.80 0.05
CA ASP A 176 26.06 -28.06 0.16
C ASP A 176 26.40 -29.44 0.80
N GLY A 177 25.39 -30.25 1.10
CA GLY A 177 25.58 -31.57 1.72
C GLY A 177 25.82 -31.55 3.23
N SER A 178 25.76 -30.40 3.89
CA SER A 178 25.89 -30.31 5.34
C SER A 178 24.59 -30.74 6.01
N VAL A 179 24.70 -31.52 7.09
CA VAL A 179 23.56 -31.95 7.91
C VAL A 179 23.55 -31.14 9.21
N CYS A 180 22.48 -30.42 9.45
CA CYS A 180 22.31 -29.74 10.73
C CYS A 180 21.87 -30.76 11.80
N SER A 181 22.83 -31.31 12.55
CA SER A 181 22.54 -32.14 13.71
C SER A 181 22.08 -31.27 14.88
N HIS A 182 20.79 -31.22 15.11
CA HIS A 182 20.23 -30.58 16.32
C HIS A 182 20.50 -31.45 17.54
N SER A 183 21.55 -31.10 18.30
CA SER A 183 21.73 -31.63 19.63
C SER A 183 20.54 -31.27 20.53
N ARG A 184 19.87 -32.29 21.07
CA ARG A 184 18.78 -32.18 22.04
C ARG A 184 19.12 -31.18 23.15
N GLY A 185 18.26 -30.20 23.30
CA GLY A 185 17.82 -29.75 24.61
C GLY A 185 18.72 -28.81 25.36
N LYS A 186 18.40 -27.54 25.33
CA LYS A 186 18.31 -26.76 26.58
C LYS A 186 16.97 -26.06 26.59
N ARG A 187 16.06 -26.51 27.47
CA ARG A 187 14.89 -25.72 27.85
C ARG A 187 15.42 -24.43 28.48
N PHE A 188 15.14 -23.34 27.83
CA PHE A 188 15.21 -22.04 28.51
C PHE A 188 14.11 -22.03 29.55
N SER A 189 14.47 -22.11 30.82
CA SER A 189 13.58 -21.85 31.95
C SER A 189 13.25 -20.36 31.92
N ASP A 190 11.97 -20.06 31.79
CA ASP A 190 11.37 -18.77 31.89
C ASP A 190 11.59 -18.20 33.31
N GLY A 191 12.67 -17.43 33.50
CA GLY A 191 12.96 -16.72 34.75
C GLY A 191 12.14 -15.44 34.82
N ARG A 192 10.88 -15.50 35.25
CA ARG A 192 10.16 -14.32 35.74
C ARG A 192 10.53 -14.09 37.21
N PRO A 193 11.04 -12.92 37.59
CA PRO A 193 11.10 -12.56 39.01
C PRO A 193 9.67 -12.23 39.49
N ARG A 194 9.40 -12.64 40.72
CA ARG A 194 8.20 -12.35 41.52
C ARG A 194 8.19 -10.88 41.95
#